data_478053d4313fdb70466546ff3ebf9b4f
#
_entry.id   478053d4313fdb70466546ff3ebf9b4f
#
_cell.length_a   1.000
_cell.length_b   1.000
_cell.length_c   1.000
_cell.angle_alpha   90.00
_cell.angle_beta   90.00
_cell.angle_gamma   90.00
#
_symmetry.space_group_name_H-M   'P 1'
#
loop_
_entity.id
_entity.type
_entity.pdbx_description
1 polymer ?
#
loop_
_entity_poly.entity_id
_entity_poly.type
_entity_poly.pdbx_seq_one_letter_code
_entity_poly.pdbx_strand_id
1 'polypeptide(L)'
;MMKKKSFLSLVSILLVLSLFLAACSGGSSSSSSSNKEGGETKTEGAKTDKPKDGGTITYGIDGAPEGLFEYALYGSAYDSQILGFINEGLFTYDKKLKIKSDLATWDVSGDKLTYTFKLKKGIKWHNGDPLTADDFKYTYETIADKDYTGPRYVNVEHIKGAQEYHDGKADSISGVEVVDPQTFKVTFKEVRVNNLDNLWPYPMPKKYYEGIAVKDLAESKQVRKEPIGVGPFKVKKVVASEYVQMERNDDYWKGKPHLDGVVVKVLDPSVSAGALKKGDVDIMDVRPADLGQVEKAENLDFLEGKSTSYSYIGLRFGHRDQNAGKNVDDYEKFKDLKLRQALLYAIDRKAMVKAFMNDKAVVSNTVIPSVFWIAADQKDLTKYKYSPEKAKKLLAEAGYKDKNNDGFVEDPNGKPFTISFGHYAGPANFEGRAKAIMQAWNDIGIKTKLATGSLVEFNLYNEMKDNDDKALEAFFGSWDTGSDPDPTGLWSSDAEWNYGRWVNKESDEMLKDGLSEKSFDDKYRKDVYVKWQKFFNEQLPALPLWENINIYAVNKRVKNVTLDPSTVVVDPEKWSVTE
;
A
#
# COMPACT_ATOMS: atom_id res chain seq x y z
N MET A 1 -4.65 36.27 -50.06
CA MET A 1 -5.09 37.64 -49.78
C MET A 1 -5.10 37.79 -48.28
N MET A 2 -4.03 38.36 -47.66
CA MET A 2 -3.90 39.76 -47.25
C MET A 2 -5.04 40.16 -46.27
N LYS A 3 -4.82 40.69 -45.06
CA LYS A 3 -3.80 41.55 -44.41
C LYS A 3 -4.09 41.46 -42.89
N LYS A 4 -3.14 41.28 -41.95
CA LYS A 4 -2.31 42.33 -41.29
C LYS A 4 -3.12 43.51 -40.71
N LYS A 5 -3.03 43.67 -39.36
CA LYS A 5 -2.60 44.87 -38.63
C LYS A 5 -2.91 44.67 -37.16
N SER A 6 -2.00 44.64 -36.27
CA SER A 6 -1.10 45.68 -35.69
C SER A 6 -1.64 46.16 -34.35
N PHE A 7 -1.01 45.92 -33.24
CA PHE A 7 0.14 46.60 -32.61
C PHE A 7 -0.31 47.86 -31.79
N LEU A 8 0.22 47.92 -30.58
CA LEU A 8 0.33 49.02 -29.60
C LEU A 8 -0.87 49.31 -28.66
N SER A 9 -0.65 49.11 -27.39
CA SER A 9 -0.41 50.19 -26.44
C SER A 9 0.19 49.64 -25.16
N LEU A 10 1.41 49.95 -25.05
CA LEU A 10 2.32 50.10 -23.94
C LEU A 10 1.96 51.33 -23.10
N VAL A 11 2.36 51.27 -21.83
CA VAL A 11 2.81 52.39 -20.98
C VAL A 11 1.74 53.21 -20.25
N SER A 12 1.89 53.16 -18.99
CA SER A 12 1.76 54.20 -17.93
C SER A 12 1.10 53.65 -16.71
N ILE A 13 1.56 53.66 -15.48
CA ILE A 13 2.40 54.65 -14.79
C ILE A 13 2.98 54.02 -13.56
N LEU A 14 4.26 54.22 -13.41
CA LEU A 14 5.03 54.21 -12.16
C LEU A 14 4.62 55.41 -11.31
N LEU A 15 4.91 55.31 -10.01
CA LEU A 15 4.99 56.37 -8.99
C LEU A 15 3.76 56.58 -8.12
N VAL A 16 3.80 56.11 -6.90
CA VAL A 16 3.90 56.99 -5.73
C VAL A 16 4.75 56.30 -4.69
N LEU A 17 5.96 56.79 -4.59
CA LEU A 17 6.92 56.59 -3.51
C LEU A 17 6.67 57.74 -2.52
N SER A 18 7.00 57.48 -1.27
CA SER A 18 7.51 58.39 -0.27
C SER A 18 6.62 58.80 0.89
N LEU A 19 7.21 58.54 1.99
CA LEU A 19 7.49 59.35 3.17
C LEU A 19 6.47 59.29 4.32
N PHE A 20 6.94 58.67 5.40
CA PHE A 20 7.11 59.40 6.67
C PHE A 20 8.18 58.69 7.52
N LEU A 21 9.37 59.30 7.48
CA LEU A 21 10.42 59.22 8.49
C LEU A 21 10.35 60.49 9.36
N ALA A 22 10.79 60.35 10.60
CA ALA A 22 11.18 61.37 11.58
C ALA A 22 10.11 61.71 12.63
N ALA A 23 10.42 61.61 13.88
CA ALA A 23 11.41 62.39 14.65
C ALA A 23 11.81 61.60 15.90
N CYS A 24 13.06 61.30 16.22
CA CYS A 24 14.06 62.16 16.87
C CYS A 24 13.54 62.86 18.14
N SER A 25 14.11 62.58 19.26
CA SER A 25 15.39 63.00 19.82
C SER A 25 15.18 63.73 21.16
N GLY A 26 16.08 63.51 22.04
CA GLY A 26 16.42 64.33 23.17
C GLY A 26 16.19 63.66 24.54
N GLY A 27 17.10 63.40 25.40
CA GLY A 27 18.45 63.80 25.61
C GLY A 27 18.72 63.89 27.11
N SER A 28 19.87 63.35 27.49
CA SER A 28 20.74 63.78 28.61
C SER A 28 20.43 63.39 30.07
N SER A 29 21.24 62.49 30.54
CA SER A 29 22.18 62.59 31.68
C SER A 29 21.67 62.86 33.09
N SER A 30 21.90 62.01 34.04
CA SER A 30 23.03 62.03 34.97
C SER A 30 22.83 61.12 36.18
N SER A 31 23.86 60.36 36.41
CA SER A 31 24.51 60.01 37.70
C SER A 31 23.73 59.35 38.86
N SER A 32 24.28 58.21 39.18
CA SER A 32 24.75 57.73 40.47
C SER A 32 23.82 57.05 41.47
N SER A 33 24.31 55.91 41.78
CA SER A 33 24.45 55.23 43.08
C SER A 33 23.54 54.03 43.36
N SER A 34 24.25 52.92 43.38
CA SER A 34 24.08 51.72 44.23
C SER A 34 22.78 51.54 45.03
N ASN A 35 22.11 50.36 44.73
CA ASN A 35 21.91 49.36 45.77
C ASN A 35 21.50 48.02 45.15
N LYS A 36 22.03 46.94 45.67
CA LYS A 36 21.70 45.57 45.39
C LYS A 36 20.31 45.26 45.91
N GLU A 37 19.46 44.72 45.05
CA GLU A 37 18.45 43.72 45.44
C GLU A 37 18.04 42.90 44.21
N GLY A 38 17.80 41.60 44.42
CA GLY A 38 17.65 40.57 43.42
C GLY A 38 16.53 40.83 42.45
N GLY A 39 16.90 40.94 41.19
CA GLY A 39 15.96 40.91 40.06
C GLY A 39 15.87 39.51 39.51
N GLU A 40 14.74 38.86 39.71
CA GLU A 40 14.37 37.65 38.98
C GLU A 40 14.42 37.96 37.50
N THR A 41 15.38 37.36 36.80
CA THR A 41 15.38 37.26 35.34
C THR A 41 14.21 36.39 34.99
N LYS A 42 13.14 36.97 34.46
CA LYS A 42 12.12 36.21 33.70
C LYS A 42 12.82 35.57 32.53
N THR A 43 13.18 34.32 32.70
CA THR A 43 13.48 33.40 31.59
C THR A 43 12.19 33.33 30.78
N GLU A 44 12.22 33.81 29.56
CA GLU A 44 11.19 33.45 28.55
C GLU A 44 11.07 31.93 28.61
N GLY A 45 9.85 31.46 28.92
CA GLY A 45 9.58 30.06 29.14
C GLY A 45 9.97 29.27 27.94
N ALA A 46 10.84 28.28 28.12
CA ALA A 46 11.06 27.23 27.17
C ALA A 46 9.67 26.70 26.75
N LYS A 47 9.37 26.74 25.46
CA LYS A 47 8.15 26.15 24.89
C LYS A 47 8.07 24.72 25.43
N THR A 48 7.03 24.41 26.18
CA THR A 48 6.84 23.10 26.74
C THR A 48 6.40 22.16 25.61
N ASP A 49 7.19 21.14 25.32
CA ASP A 49 6.89 20.04 24.38
C ASP A 49 5.71 19.13 24.84
N LYS A 50 4.81 19.67 25.67
CA LYS A 50 3.67 18.89 26.16
C LYS A 50 2.59 18.84 25.11
N PRO A 51 2.04 17.66 24.83
CA PRO A 51 0.86 17.50 23.98
C PRO A 51 -0.28 18.40 24.48
N LYS A 52 -0.98 19.03 23.55
CA LYS A 52 -2.10 19.92 23.81
C LYS A 52 -3.35 19.38 23.13
N ASP A 53 -4.48 19.50 23.82
CA ASP A 53 -5.79 19.27 23.19
C ASP A 53 -6.13 20.43 22.26
N GLY A 54 -6.70 20.11 21.12
CA GLY A 54 -7.07 21.07 20.08
C GLY A 54 -6.08 21.13 18.93
N GLY A 55 -6.33 22.07 18.01
CA GLY A 55 -5.55 22.25 16.81
C GLY A 55 -5.94 21.31 15.66
N THR A 56 -5.53 21.70 14.47
CA THR A 56 -5.78 20.95 13.23
C THR A 56 -4.47 20.63 12.55
N ILE A 57 -4.36 19.44 11.97
CA ILE A 57 -3.23 19.04 11.14
C ILE A 57 -3.60 18.95 9.67
N THR A 58 -2.61 19.12 8.80
CA THR A 58 -2.72 18.87 7.37
C THR A 58 -2.00 17.58 7.01
N TYR A 59 -2.75 16.60 6.51
CA TYR A 59 -2.25 15.36 5.97
C TYR A 59 -2.15 15.48 4.45
N GLY A 60 -0.95 15.34 3.89
CA GLY A 60 -0.71 15.45 2.45
C GLY A 60 -0.85 14.12 1.72
N ILE A 61 -1.47 14.14 0.55
CA ILE A 61 -1.48 13.04 -0.43
C ILE A 61 -1.01 13.57 -1.78
N ASP A 62 -0.23 12.77 -2.53
CA ASP A 62 0.38 13.19 -3.80
C ASP A 62 -0.39 12.74 -5.06
N GLY A 63 -1.66 12.40 -4.88
CA GLY A 63 -2.60 12.09 -5.94
C GLY A 63 -4.04 12.36 -5.52
N ALA A 64 -4.89 12.64 -6.49
CA ALA A 64 -6.29 12.93 -6.23
C ALA A 64 -7.05 11.64 -5.90
N PRO A 65 -7.92 11.65 -4.85
CA PRO A 65 -8.87 10.57 -4.61
C PRO A 65 -9.91 10.50 -5.74
N GLU A 66 -10.47 9.33 -5.98
CA GLU A 66 -11.61 9.14 -6.88
C GLU A 66 -12.89 9.73 -6.31
N GLY A 67 -12.92 10.01 -5.02
CA GLY A 67 -14.06 10.55 -4.29
C GLY A 67 -15.11 9.50 -3.96
N LEU A 68 -14.71 8.24 -3.85
CA LEU A 68 -15.54 7.13 -3.39
C LEU A 68 -15.27 6.88 -1.89
N PHE A 69 -15.90 7.70 -1.04
CA PHE A 69 -15.66 7.69 0.40
C PHE A 69 -16.58 6.69 1.13
N GLU A 70 -16.63 5.46 0.59
CA GLU A 70 -17.25 4.30 1.21
C GLU A 70 -16.33 3.09 1.00
N TYR A 71 -15.97 2.40 2.11
CA TYR A 71 -15.03 1.28 2.05
C TYR A 71 -15.47 0.15 1.11
N ALA A 72 -16.77 -0.10 0.98
CA ALA A 72 -17.27 -1.08 0.04
C ALA A 72 -17.03 -0.69 -1.44
N LEU A 73 -16.86 0.59 -1.75
CA LEU A 73 -16.86 1.10 -3.14
C LEU A 73 -15.49 1.59 -3.63
N TYR A 74 -14.58 1.99 -2.73
CA TYR A 74 -13.32 2.62 -3.15
C TYR A 74 -12.43 1.70 -4.00
N GLY A 75 -11.74 2.29 -4.98
CA GLY A 75 -10.70 1.66 -5.79
C GLY A 75 -9.30 2.26 -5.55
N SER A 76 -9.24 3.51 -5.15
CA SER A 76 -8.00 4.27 -4.98
C SER A 76 -7.41 4.19 -3.57
N ALA A 77 -6.09 4.02 -3.48
CA ALA A 77 -5.37 4.10 -2.21
C ALA A 77 -5.55 5.45 -1.49
N TYR A 78 -5.77 6.54 -2.23
CA TYR A 78 -6.00 7.87 -1.66
C TYR A 78 -7.37 7.99 -0.97
N ASP A 79 -8.42 7.35 -1.53
CA ASP A 79 -9.71 7.25 -0.84
C ASP A 79 -9.58 6.46 0.46
N SER A 80 -8.83 5.35 0.44
CA SER A 80 -8.56 4.51 1.62
C SER A 80 -7.88 5.29 2.75
N GLN A 81 -6.92 6.16 2.44
CA GLN A 81 -6.26 7.00 3.44
C GLN A 81 -7.24 7.97 4.12
N ILE A 82 -8.18 8.55 3.36
CA ILE A 82 -9.23 9.41 3.91
C ILE A 82 -10.19 8.61 4.77
N LEU A 83 -10.61 7.44 4.28
CA LEU A 83 -11.51 6.53 4.99
C LEU A 83 -10.94 6.07 6.33
N GLY A 84 -9.62 5.93 6.46
CA GLY A 84 -8.94 5.59 7.71
C GLY A 84 -9.15 6.57 8.85
N PHE A 85 -9.54 7.82 8.58
CA PHE A 85 -9.90 8.80 9.61
C PHE A 85 -11.36 8.73 10.02
N ILE A 86 -12.24 8.22 9.18
CA ILE A 86 -13.70 8.33 9.37
C ILE A 86 -14.38 7.01 9.68
N ASN A 87 -13.71 5.86 9.47
CA ASN A 87 -14.34 4.57 9.67
C ASN A 87 -13.40 3.53 10.29
N GLU A 88 -13.97 2.47 10.85
CA GLU A 88 -13.28 1.35 11.49
C GLU A 88 -13.95 0.03 11.10
N GLY A 89 -13.24 -1.10 11.31
CA GLY A 89 -13.71 -2.43 10.92
C GLY A 89 -14.02 -3.34 12.12
N LEU A 90 -14.61 -4.50 11.86
CA LEU A 90 -14.84 -5.56 12.86
C LEU A 90 -13.55 -5.90 13.62
N PHE A 91 -12.47 -5.93 12.88
CA PHE A 91 -11.12 -6.24 13.35
C PHE A 91 -10.11 -5.34 12.67
N THR A 92 -8.93 -5.28 13.26
CA THR A 92 -7.74 -4.61 12.73
C THR A 92 -6.54 -5.55 12.89
N TYR A 93 -5.33 -5.07 12.67
CA TYR A 93 -4.11 -5.87 12.71
C TYR A 93 -3.13 -5.34 13.74
N ASP A 94 -2.28 -6.20 14.27
CA ASP A 94 -1.13 -5.80 15.06
C ASP A 94 0.09 -5.49 14.16
N LYS A 95 1.21 -5.08 14.76
CA LYS A 95 2.46 -4.75 14.05
C LYS A 95 3.10 -5.93 13.29
N LYS A 96 2.58 -7.16 13.48
CA LYS A 96 2.99 -8.36 12.76
C LYS A 96 1.90 -8.87 11.82
N LEU A 97 0.87 -8.03 11.60
CA LEU A 97 -0.28 -8.31 10.75
C LEU A 97 -1.10 -9.53 11.20
N LYS A 98 -1.15 -9.78 12.53
CA LYS A 98 -2.15 -10.68 13.11
C LYS A 98 -3.42 -9.93 13.39
N ILE A 99 -4.55 -10.58 13.07
CA ILE A 99 -5.88 -10.03 13.34
C ILE A 99 -6.07 -9.82 14.83
N LYS A 100 -6.62 -8.67 15.21
CA LYS A 100 -7.06 -8.32 16.55
C LYS A 100 -8.45 -7.69 16.53
N SER A 101 -9.23 -7.89 17.59
CA SER A 101 -10.55 -7.28 17.78
C SER A 101 -10.49 -5.76 17.67
N ASP A 102 -11.46 -5.17 16.93
CA ASP A 102 -11.72 -3.73 16.93
C ASP A 102 -13.19 -3.44 17.24
N LEU A 103 -14.09 -3.23 16.28
CA LEU A 103 -15.53 -3.00 16.56
C LEU A 103 -16.21 -4.23 17.18
N ALA A 104 -15.69 -5.43 16.94
CA ALA A 104 -16.28 -6.68 17.44
C ALA A 104 -15.26 -7.62 18.05
N THR A 105 -15.75 -8.52 18.92
CA THR A 105 -15.12 -9.80 19.24
C THR A 105 -15.83 -10.90 18.46
N TRP A 106 -15.20 -12.08 18.33
CA TRP A 106 -15.82 -13.22 17.64
C TRP A 106 -15.47 -14.54 18.29
N ASP A 107 -16.39 -15.49 18.13
CA ASP A 107 -16.22 -16.89 18.46
C ASP A 107 -16.35 -17.73 17.18
N VAL A 108 -15.58 -18.80 17.05
CA VAL A 108 -15.59 -19.71 15.89
C VAL A 108 -16.21 -21.03 16.30
N SER A 109 -17.18 -21.53 15.52
CA SER A 109 -17.83 -22.82 15.74
C SER A 109 -16.85 -24.00 15.72
N GLY A 110 -17.24 -25.14 16.31
CA GLY A 110 -16.40 -26.34 16.36
C GLY A 110 -16.00 -26.88 14.99
N ASP A 111 -16.88 -26.73 13.99
CA ASP A 111 -16.66 -27.11 12.59
C ASP A 111 -15.88 -26.06 11.79
N LYS A 112 -15.49 -24.95 12.40
CA LYS A 112 -14.72 -23.83 11.79
C LYS A 112 -15.43 -23.10 10.63
N LEU A 113 -16.72 -23.33 10.43
CA LEU A 113 -17.47 -22.71 9.34
C LEU A 113 -18.18 -21.43 9.75
N THR A 114 -18.63 -21.32 11.02
CA THR A 114 -19.44 -20.18 11.48
C THR A 114 -18.67 -19.32 12.47
N TYR A 115 -18.62 -18.03 12.17
CA TYR A 115 -18.07 -16.99 13.03
C TYR A 115 -19.22 -16.17 13.63
N THR A 116 -19.28 -16.11 14.96
CA THR A 116 -20.28 -15.31 15.69
C THR A 116 -19.63 -14.03 16.17
N PHE A 117 -20.01 -12.91 15.59
CA PHE A 117 -19.50 -11.58 15.94
C PHE A 117 -20.39 -10.93 17.00
N LYS A 118 -19.75 -10.29 17.99
CA LYS A 118 -20.39 -9.51 19.04
C LYS A 118 -19.86 -8.08 19.01
N LEU A 119 -20.67 -7.13 18.57
CA LEU A 119 -20.32 -5.73 18.49
C LEU A 119 -20.11 -5.14 19.89
N LYS A 120 -19.12 -4.28 20.03
CA LYS A 120 -18.91 -3.49 21.25
C LYS A 120 -20.07 -2.51 21.44
N LYS A 121 -20.41 -2.21 22.69
CA LYS A 121 -21.54 -1.33 23.02
C LYS A 121 -21.18 0.15 22.84
N GLY A 122 -22.19 0.94 22.50
CA GLY A 122 -22.08 2.42 22.48
C GLY A 122 -21.47 2.99 21.22
N ILE A 123 -21.17 2.17 20.20
CA ILE A 123 -20.68 2.66 18.93
C ILE A 123 -21.81 3.33 18.16
N LYS A 124 -21.54 4.53 17.64
CA LYS A 124 -22.51 5.33 16.86
C LYS A 124 -21.88 5.76 15.54
N TRP A 125 -22.71 5.81 14.52
CA TRP A 125 -22.42 6.52 13.30
C TRP A 125 -22.28 8.02 13.55
N HIS A 126 -21.59 8.74 12.68
CA HIS A 126 -21.37 10.20 12.80
C HIS A 126 -22.67 11.03 12.85
N ASN A 127 -23.79 10.49 12.36
CA ASN A 127 -25.11 11.10 12.43
C ASN A 127 -25.85 10.82 13.76
N GLY A 128 -25.24 10.04 14.67
CA GLY A 128 -25.77 9.68 15.99
C GLY A 128 -26.57 8.38 16.02
N ASP A 129 -26.89 7.76 14.88
CA ASP A 129 -27.54 6.45 14.84
C ASP A 129 -26.61 5.35 15.44
N PRO A 130 -27.13 4.34 16.14
CA PRO A 130 -26.32 3.26 16.66
C PRO A 130 -25.80 2.35 15.53
N LEU A 131 -24.56 1.87 15.66
CA LEU A 131 -24.05 0.76 14.84
C LEU A 131 -24.70 -0.54 15.27
N THR A 132 -25.22 -1.32 14.33
CA THR A 132 -25.92 -2.57 14.58
C THR A 132 -25.46 -3.72 13.68
N ALA A 133 -25.84 -4.94 14.02
CA ALA A 133 -25.60 -6.14 13.22
C ALA A 133 -26.29 -6.07 11.83
N ASP A 134 -27.39 -5.33 11.72
CA ASP A 134 -28.08 -5.09 10.44
C ASP A 134 -27.22 -4.29 9.44
N ASP A 135 -26.35 -3.42 9.93
CA ASP A 135 -25.42 -2.66 9.07
C ASP A 135 -24.42 -3.59 8.38
N PHE A 136 -23.93 -4.61 9.08
CA PHE A 136 -23.04 -5.64 8.50
C PHE A 136 -23.78 -6.55 7.52
N LYS A 137 -25.00 -6.98 7.86
CA LYS A 137 -25.83 -7.74 6.91
C LYS A 137 -26.06 -6.94 5.63
N TYR A 138 -26.44 -5.67 5.76
CA TYR A 138 -26.61 -4.75 4.64
C TYR A 138 -25.33 -4.61 3.81
N THR A 139 -24.18 -4.52 4.47
CA THR A 139 -22.88 -4.45 3.79
C THR A 139 -22.65 -5.66 2.89
N TYR A 140 -22.80 -6.86 3.45
CA TYR A 140 -22.54 -8.10 2.69
C TYR A 140 -23.56 -8.31 1.57
N GLU A 141 -24.83 -7.97 1.80
CA GLU A 141 -25.86 -8.02 0.77
C GLU A 141 -25.62 -6.95 -0.32
N THR A 142 -25.20 -5.75 0.03
CA THR A 142 -24.82 -4.71 -0.95
C THR A 142 -23.65 -5.16 -1.83
N ILE A 143 -22.58 -5.70 -1.21
CA ILE A 143 -21.39 -6.15 -1.97
C ILE A 143 -21.73 -7.38 -2.84
N ALA A 144 -22.64 -8.25 -2.39
CA ALA A 144 -23.05 -9.41 -3.16
C ALA A 144 -24.23 -9.14 -4.12
N ASP A 145 -24.77 -7.93 -4.16
CA ASP A 145 -25.86 -7.58 -5.09
C ASP A 145 -25.35 -7.66 -6.55
N LYS A 146 -26.21 -8.13 -7.46
CA LYS A 146 -25.90 -8.24 -8.90
C LYS A 146 -25.59 -6.88 -9.58
N ASP A 147 -26.09 -5.80 -9.00
CA ASP A 147 -25.93 -4.44 -9.49
C ASP A 147 -24.75 -3.70 -8.79
N TYR A 148 -24.00 -4.41 -7.94
CA TYR A 148 -22.81 -3.87 -7.27
C TYR A 148 -21.67 -3.63 -8.27
N THR A 149 -21.08 -2.43 -8.26
CA THR A 149 -20.05 -2.01 -9.20
C THR A 149 -18.64 -1.90 -8.58
N GLY A 150 -18.52 -2.14 -7.27
CA GLY A 150 -17.25 -2.03 -6.56
C GLY A 150 -16.40 -3.31 -6.67
N PRO A 151 -15.15 -3.29 -6.16
CA PRO A 151 -14.19 -4.38 -6.33
C PRO A 151 -14.24 -5.44 -5.20
N ARG A 152 -15.24 -5.46 -4.32
CA ARG A 152 -15.20 -6.24 -3.06
C ARG A 152 -15.99 -7.54 -3.07
N TYR A 153 -16.61 -7.93 -4.18
CA TYR A 153 -17.36 -9.20 -4.25
C TYR A 153 -16.50 -10.40 -3.81
N VAL A 154 -15.23 -10.42 -4.18
CA VAL A 154 -14.23 -11.42 -3.76
C VAL A 154 -14.14 -11.58 -2.23
N ASN A 155 -14.50 -10.56 -1.45
CA ASN A 155 -14.48 -10.59 0.01
C ASN A 155 -15.76 -11.12 0.66
N VAL A 156 -16.79 -11.42 -0.14
CA VAL A 156 -18.07 -11.96 0.35
C VAL A 156 -18.49 -13.24 -0.38
N GLU A 157 -17.93 -13.52 -1.54
CA GLU A 157 -18.30 -14.68 -2.36
C GLU A 157 -18.15 -16.03 -1.64
N HIS A 158 -17.26 -16.11 -0.65
CA HIS A 158 -17.02 -17.31 0.16
C HIS A 158 -18.08 -17.52 1.28
N ILE A 159 -18.95 -16.55 1.52
CA ILE A 159 -20.08 -16.70 2.44
C ILE A 159 -21.11 -17.64 1.82
N LYS A 160 -21.66 -18.56 2.64
CA LYS A 160 -22.69 -19.49 2.21
C LYS A 160 -23.93 -18.72 1.70
N GLY A 161 -24.38 -19.02 0.48
CA GLY A 161 -25.54 -18.38 -0.15
C GLY A 161 -25.26 -17.04 -0.82
N ALA A 162 -24.02 -16.54 -0.78
CA ALA A 162 -23.68 -15.28 -1.45
C ALA A 162 -23.80 -15.35 -2.98
N GLN A 163 -23.40 -16.48 -3.58
CA GLN A 163 -23.53 -16.67 -5.02
C GLN A 163 -24.98 -16.77 -5.47
N GLU A 164 -25.81 -17.49 -4.71
CA GLU A 164 -27.25 -17.62 -5.00
C GLU A 164 -27.95 -16.25 -4.93
N TYR A 165 -27.55 -15.42 -3.97
CA TYR A 165 -28.04 -14.05 -3.85
C TYR A 165 -27.56 -13.18 -5.02
N HIS A 166 -26.28 -13.24 -5.35
CA HIS A 166 -25.70 -12.53 -6.49
C HIS A 166 -26.40 -12.87 -7.82
N ASP A 167 -26.72 -14.13 -8.03
CA ASP A 167 -27.41 -14.60 -9.22
C ASP A 167 -28.93 -14.27 -9.23
N GLY A 168 -29.43 -13.61 -8.19
CA GLY A 168 -30.86 -13.31 -8.03
C GLY A 168 -31.75 -14.55 -7.77
N LYS A 169 -31.15 -15.64 -7.27
CA LYS A 169 -31.82 -16.89 -6.94
C LYS A 169 -32.29 -16.98 -5.47
N ALA A 170 -31.91 -15.99 -4.65
CA ALA A 170 -32.26 -15.87 -3.24
C ALA A 170 -32.50 -14.41 -2.87
N ASP A 171 -33.39 -14.16 -1.91
CA ASP A 171 -33.72 -12.82 -1.41
C ASP A 171 -32.76 -12.32 -0.32
N SER A 172 -31.83 -13.16 0.16
CA SER A 172 -30.83 -12.83 1.17
C SER A 172 -29.68 -13.85 1.15
N ILE A 173 -28.55 -13.47 1.75
CA ILE A 173 -27.39 -14.37 1.92
C ILE A 173 -27.67 -15.32 3.08
N SER A 174 -27.91 -16.60 2.80
CA SER A 174 -28.30 -17.60 3.82
C SER A 174 -27.24 -17.85 4.90
N GLY A 175 -25.98 -17.51 4.64
CA GLY A 175 -24.87 -17.59 5.58
C GLY A 175 -24.74 -16.39 6.52
N VAL A 176 -25.58 -15.35 6.39
CA VAL A 176 -25.57 -14.17 7.26
C VAL A 176 -26.84 -14.12 8.11
N GLU A 177 -26.69 -14.31 9.42
CA GLU A 177 -27.80 -14.31 10.39
C GLU A 177 -27.62 -13.16 11.39
N VAL A 178 -28.58 -12.26 11.48
CA VAL A 178 -28.68 -11.28 12.57
C VAL A 178 -29.41 -11.93 13.75
N VAL A 179 -28.70 -12.15 14.87
CA VAL A 179 -29.25 -12.77 16.07
C VAL A 179 -29.95 -11.74 16.95
N ASP A 180 -29.31 -10.59 17.12
CA ASP A 180 -29.83 -9.42 17.84
C ASP A 180 -29.10 -8.17 17.34
N PRO A 181 -29.47 -6.94 17.76
CA PRO A 181 -28.84 -5.72 17.23
C PRO A 181 -27.32 -5.64 17.40
N GLN A 182 -26.72 -6.46 18.27
CA GLN A 182 -25.28 -6.46 18.53
C GLN A 182 -24.58 -7.77 18.17
N THR A 183 -25.34 -8.78 17.71
CA THR A 183 -24.80 -10.11 17.43
C THR A 183 -25.24 -10.58 16.05
N PHE A 184 -24.29 -10.96 15.23
CA PHE A 184 -24.56 -11.62 13.95
C PHE A 184 -23.60 -12.78 13.71
N LYS A 185 -23.98 -13.67 12.79
CA LYS A 185 -23.17 -14.81 12.39
C LYS A 185 -22.87 -14.75 10.90
N VAL A 186 -21.68 -15.18 10.55
CA VAL A 186 -21.27 -15.41 9.17
C VAL A 186 -20.85 -16.87 9.03
N THR A 187 -21.53 -17.62 8.15
CA THR A 187 -21.22 -19.01 7.83
C THR A 187 -20.59 -19.07 6.45
N PHE A 188 -19.39 -19.64 6.34
CA PHE A 188 -18.67 -19.81 5.10
C PHE A 188 -19.02 -21.13 4.38
N LYS A 189 -18.75 -21.21 3.08
CA LYS A 189 -18.97 -22.41 2.24
C LYS A 189 -18.03 -23.54 2.62
N GLU A 190 -16.81 -23.22 3.00
CA GLU A 190 -15.74 -24.18 3.30
C GLU A 190 -14.81 -23.67 4.42
N VAL A 191 -14.13 -24.61 5.05
CA VAL A 191 -13.16 -24.30 6.09
C VAL A 191 -11.87 -23.81 5.46
N ARG A 192 -11.54 -22.54 5.70
CA ARG A 192 -10.24 -21.94 5.38
C ARG A 192 -9.78 -21.12 6.57
N VAL A 193 -8.50 -21.21 6.91
CA VAL A 193 -7.95 -20.46 8.04
C VAL A 193 -7.99 -18.95 7.83
N ASN A 194 -7.97 -18.48 6.58
CA ASN A 194 -8.03 -17.07 6.20
C ASN A 194 -9.46 -16.59 5.85
N ASN A 195 -10.50 -17.33 6.20
CA ASN A 195 -11.88 -16.87 6.02
C ASN A 195 -12.13 -15.50 6.67
N LEU A 196 -11.52 -15.26 7.85
CA LEU A 196 -11.64 -13.98 8.53
C LEU A 196 -10.81 -12.88 7.86
N ASP A 197 -9.58 -13.18 7.42
CA ASP A 197 -8.74 -12.22 6.69
C ASP A 197 -9.40 -11.74 5.40
N ASN A 198 -10.14 -12.63 4.73
CA ASN A 198 -10.82 -12.33 3.46
C ASN A 198 -12.21 -11.73 3.65
N LEU A 199 -12.81 -11.80 4.85
CA LEU A 199 -14.12 -11.21 5.09
C LEU A 199 -14.03 -9.70 5.10
N TRP A 200 -14.95 -9.02 4.40
CA TRP A 200 -15.02 -7.57 4.41
C TRP A 200 -15.35 -7.04 5.82
N PRO A 201 -14.46 -6.29 6.48
CA PRO A 201 -14.65 -5.95 7.89
C PRO A 201 -15.40 -4.65 8.15
N TYR A 202 -15.57 -3.78 7.14
CA TYR A 202 -16.11 -2.44 7.33
C TYR A 202 -17.64 -2.42 7.16
N PRO A 203 -18.38 -1.79 8.09
CA PRO A 203 -19.84 -1.68 7.98
C PRO A 203 -20.26 -0.55 7.04
N MET A 204 -21.44 -0.67 6.44
CA MET A 204 -22.14 0.38 5.73
C MET A 204 -23.38 0.84 6.52
N PRO A 205 -23.66 2.14 6.65
CA PRO A 205 -24.81 2.64 7.42
C PRO A 205 -26.13 2.41 6.68
N LYS A 206 -26.79 1.27 6.92
CA LYS A 206 -28.01 0.82 6.26
C LYS A 206 -29.07 1.92 6.17
N LYS A 207 -29.39 2.55 7.29
CA LYS A 207 -30.42 3.60 7.36
C LYS A 207 -30.05 4.86 6.57
N TYR A 208 -28.75 5.18 6.48
CA TYR A 208 -28.27 6.36 5.76
C TYR A 208 -28.33 6.19 4.25
N TYR A 209 -28.21 4.96 3.77
CA TYR A 209 -28.32 4.60 2.35
C TYR A 209 -29.73 4.14 1.96
N GLU A 210 -30.69 4.14 2.89
CA GLU A 210 -32.07 3.72 2.61
C GLU A 210 -32.67 4.48 1.44
N GLY A 211 -33.26 3.76 0.48
CA GLY A 211 -33.86 4.32 -0.73
C GLY A 211 -32.90 4.59 -1.88
N ILE A 212 -31.59 4.31 -1.72
CA ILE A 212 -30.62 4.41 -2.82
C ILE A 212 -30.42 3.00 -3.39
N ALA A 213 -30.62 2.83 -4.69
CA ALA A 213 -30.34 1.54 -5.34
C ALA A 213 -28.83 1.26 -5.36
N VAL A 214 -28.43 -0.02 -5.25
CA VAL A 214 -27.01 -0.42 -5.15
C VAL A 214 -26.17 0.15 -6.31
N LYS A 215 -26.69 0.10 -7.54
CA LYS A 215 -26.02 0.66 -8.74
C LYS A 215 -25.79 2.18 -8.67
N ASP A 216 -26.57 2.90 -7.86
CA ASP A 216 -26.52 4.38 -7.75
C ASP A 216 -25.71 4.85 -6.55
N LEU A 217 -25.28 3.94 -5.67
CA LEU A 217 -24.53 4.27 -4.44
C LEU A 217 -23.25 5.05 -4.75
N ALA A 218 -22.46 4.61 -5.72
CA ALA A 218 -21.19 5.25 -6.07
C ALA A 218 -21.34 6.72 -6.50
N GLU A 219 -22.48 7.10 -7.07
CA GLU A 219 -22.77 8.47 -7.50
C GLU A 219 -23.58 9.28 -6.47
N SER A 220 -23.95 8.66 -5.36
CA SER A 220 -24.73 9.31 -4.34
C SER A 220 -23.95 10.44 -3.63
N LYS A 221 -24.67 11.45 -3.14
CA LYS A 221 -24.07 12.51 -2.32
C LYS A 221 -23.51 11.97 -1.01
N GLN A 222 -24.12 10.91 -0.48
CA GLN A 222 -23.74 10.24 0.75
C GLN A 222 -22.32 9.64 0.64
N VAL A 223 -21.98 9.08 -0.52
CA VAL A 223 -20.64 8.54 -0.77
C VAL A 223 -19.65 9.65 -1.13
N ARG A 224 -20.04 10.59 -2.01
CA ARG A 224 -19.08 11.53 -2.60
C ARG A 224 -18.87 12.83 -1.84
N LYS A 225 -19.87 13.28 -1.06
CA LYS A 225 -19.85 14.63 -0.45
C LYS A 225 -20.11 14.64 1.05
N GLU A 226 -20.92 13.72 1.52
CA GLU A 226 -21.41 13.68 2.89
C GLU A 226 -21.18 12.29 3.52
N PRO A 227 -19.98 11.65 3.38
CA PRO A 227 -19.77 10.31 3.93
C PRO A 227 -19.81 10.35 5.45
N ILE A 228 -20.35 9.28 6.03
CA ILE A 228 -20.35 9.06 7.48
C ILE A 228 -19.67 7.75 7.82
N GLY A 229 -19.11 7.66 9.01
CA GLY A 229 -18.46 6.48 9.55
C GLY A 229 -18.66 6.36 11.05
N VAL A 230 -17.90 5.48 11.68
CA VAL A 230 -17.87 5.27 13.14
C VAL A 230 -16.54 5.72 13.77
N GLY A 231 -15.67 6.31 12.97
CA GLY A 231 -14.30 6.68 13.33
C GLY A 231 -14.17 7.99 14.11
N PRO A 232 -12.91 8.38 14.41
CA PRO A 232 -12.61 9.53 15.28
C PRO A 232 -12.85 10.89 14.66
N PHE A 233 -12.98 11.01 13.32
CA PHE A 233 -13.22 12.27 12.64
C PHE A 233 -14.42 12.18 11.69
N LYS A 234 -15.20 13.29 11.62
CA LYS A 234 -16.39 13.46 10.76
C LYS A 234 -16.06 14.32 9.58
N VAL A 235 -16.49 13.96 8.39
CA VAL A 235 -16.33 14.80 7.20
C VAL A 235 -17.20 16.05 7.34
N LYS A 236 -16.56 17.20 7.22
CA LYS A 236 -17.20 18.51 7.25
C LYS A 236 -17.38 19.10 5.85
N LYS A 237 -16.38 18.89 4.99
CA LYS A 237 -16.38 19.41 3.63
C LYS A 237 -15.49 18.59 2.71
N VAL A 238 -16.00 18.30 1.53
CA VAL A 238 -15.25 17.72 0.42
C VAL A 238 -15.13 18.76 -0.69
N VAL A 239 -13.89 19.05 -1.12
CA VAL A 239 -13.60 19.79 -2.35
C VAL A 239 -12.86 18.86 -3.27
N ALA A 240 -13.54 18.41 -4.31
CA ALA A 240 -13.04 17.38 -5.21
C ALA A 240 -11.63 17.71 -5.74
N SER A 241 -10.73 16.74 -5.69
CA SER A 241 -9.34 16.85 -6.13
C SER A 241 -8.48 17.93 -5.44
N GLU A 242 -8.99 18.56 -4.37
CA GLU A 242 -8.23 19.57 -3.62
C GLU A 242 -8.03 19.18 -2.17
N TYR A 243 -9.11 18.96 -1.41
CA TYR A 243 -9.02 18.58 0.00
C TYR A 243 -10.31 17.97 0.55
N VAL A 244 -10.15 17.20 1.63
CA VAL A 244 -11.23 16.78 2.53
C VAL A 244 -10.95 17.34 3.92
N GLN A 245 -11.87 18.17 4.41
CA GLN A 245 -11.81 18.73 5.77
C GLN A 245 -12.67 17.90 6.71
N MET A 246 -12.10 17.51 7.82
CA MET A 246 -12.74 16.72 8.87
C MET A 246 -12.68 17.46 10.20
N GLU A 247 -13.70 17.27 11.02
CA GLU A 247 -13.79 17.76 12.40
C GLU A 247 -13.87 16.57 13.35
N ARG A 248 -13.48 16.81 14.59
CA ARG A 248 -13.47 15.80 15.65
C ARG A 248 -14.84 15.19 15.91
N ASN A 249 -14.90 13.87 16.11
CA ASN A 249 -16.04 13.18 16.66
C ASN A 249 -15.95 13.14 18.18
N ASP A 250 -16.65 14.08 18.86
CA ASP A 250 -16.62 14.16 20.32
C ASP A 250 -17.27 12.95 21.02
N ASP A 251 -18.12 12.20 20.29
CA ASP A 251 -18.81 10.98 20.76
C ASP A 251 -18.09 9.69 20.35
N TYR A 252 -16.82 9.78 19.94
CA TYR A 252 -16.06 8.61 19.49
C TYR A 252 -15.93 7.57 20.59
N TRP A 253 -16.21 6.32 20.28
CA TRP A 253 -16.37 5.24 21.26
C TRP A 253 -15.06 4.81 21.97
N LYS A 254 -13.88 5.11 21.39
CA LYS A 254 -12.57 4.89 22.06
C LYS A 254 -12.12 6.10 22.90
N GLY A 255 -12.92 7.15 22.95
CA GLY A 255 -12.63 8.38 23.66
C GLY A 255 -12.47 9.59 22.72
N LYS A 256 -12.64 10.78 23.28
CA LYS A 256 -12.56 12.03 22.53
C LYS A 256 -11.17 12.22 21.91
N PRO A 257 -11.04 12.41 20.58
CA PRO A 257 -9.77 12.71 19.93
C PRO A 257 -9.15 14.02 20.45
N HIS A 258 -7.82 14.09 20.52
CA HIS A 258 -7.12 15.29 20.98
C HIS A 258 -7.18 16.43 19.95
N LEU A 259 -7.07 16.14 18.64
CA LEU A 259 -7.13 17.15 17.59
C LEU A 259 -8.56 17.68 17.39
N ASP A 260 -8.71 18.96 17.02
CA ASP A 260 -9.99 19.52 16.60
C ASP A 260 -10.41 19.06 15.20
N GLY A 261 -9.46 18.68 14.37
CA GLY A 261 -9.72 18.19 13.02
C GLY A 261 -8.48 17.80 12.23
N VAL A 262 -8.75 17.27 11.05
CA VAL A 262 -7.74 16.89 10.05
C VAL A 262 -8.16 17.44 8.68
N VAL A 263 -7.20 18.00 7.95
CA VAL A 263 -7.39 18.36 6.53
C VAL A 263 -6.53 17.43 5.69
N VAL A 264 -7.14 16.54 4.93
CA VAL A 264 -6.40 15.77 3.90
C VAL A 264 -6.33 16.63 2.65
N LYS A 265 -5.12 16.99 2.23
CA LYS A 265 -4.84 17.92 1.14
C LYS A 265 -4.15 17.23 -0.02
N VAL A 266 -4.68 17.41 -1.22
CA VAL A 266 -4.05 16.94 -2.46
C VAL A 266 -2.92 17.89 -2.84
N LEU A 267 -1.76 17.34 -3.16
CA LEU A 267 -0.56 18.07 -3.55
C LEU A 267 -0.01 17.54 -4.87
N ASP A 268 0.44 18.44 -5.72
CA ASP A 268 1.29 18.03 -6.84
C ASP A 268 2.63 17.49 -6.28
N PRO A 269 3.11 16.33 -6.73
CA PRO A 269 4.38 15.75 -6.26
C PRO A 269 5.58 16.71 -6.34
N SER A 270 5.59 17.61 -7.32
CA SER A 270 6.70 18.58 -7.52
C SER A 270 6.80 19.63 -6.42
N VAL A 271 5.71 19.91 -5.70
CA VAL A 271 5.67 20.93 -4.62
C VAL A 271 5.65 20.32 -3.22
N SER A 272 5.47 19.00 -3.10
CA SER A 272 5.28 18.30 -1.82
C SER A 272 6.45 18.50 -0.86
N ALA A 273 7.69 18.38 -1.34
CA ALA A 273 8.90 18.62 -0.52
C ALA A 273 8.98 20.08 0.01
N GLY A 274 8.55 21.04 -0.80
CA GLY A 274 8.46 22.43 -0.39
C GLY A 274 7.42 22.68 0.70
N ALA A 275 6.23 22.09 0.55
CA ALA A 275 5.12 22.17 1.50
C ALA A 275 5.51 21.57 2.88
N LEU A 276 6.15 20.39 2.88
CA LEU A 276 6.67 19.76 4.10
C LEU A 276 7.70 20.65 4.82
N LYS A 277 8.69 21.19 4.09
CA LYS A 277 9.74 22.05 4.68
C LYS A 277 9.18 23.36 5.26
N LYS A 278 8.13 23.91 4.67
CA LYS A 278 7.47 25.13 5.16
C LYS A 278 6.52 24.86 6.34
N GLY A 279 6.12 23.60 6.56
CA GLY A 279 5.08 23.26 7.53
C GLY A 279 3.65 23.53 7.03
N ASP A 280 3.44 23.68 5.71
CA ASP A 280 2.12 23.76 5.10
C ASP A 280 1.40 22.40 5.12
N VAL A 281 2.17 21.33 5.30
CA VAL A 281 1.75 19.95 5.47
C VAL A 281 2.49 19.35 6.67
N ASP A 282 1.75 18.65 7.52
CA ASP A 282 2.25 18.08 8.75
C ASP A 282 2.69 16.63 8.61
N ILE A 283 1.95 15.84 7.85
CA ILE A 283 2.21 14.41 7.65
C ILE A 283 2.06 14.09 6.17
N MET A 284 3.01 13.36 5.61
CA MET A 284 2.92 12.88 4.23
C MET A 284 3.86 11.71 3.99
N ASP A 285 3.44 10.78 3.13
CA ASP A 285 4.33 9.75 2.58
C ASP A 285 5.47 10.37 1.77
N VAL A 286 6.67 9.83 1.92
CA VAL A 286 7.87 10.28 1.19
C VAL A 286 8.47 9.10 0.45
N ARG A 287 8.46 9.18 -0.86
CA ARG A 287 9.11 8.14 -1.68
C ARG A 287 10.62 8.13 -1.39
N PRO A 288 11.27 6.95 -1.34
CA PRO A 288 12.72 6.86 -1.14
C PRO A 288 13.53 7.77 -2.08
N ALA A 289 13.11 7.92 -3.32
CA ALA A 289 13.79 8.78 -4.31
C ALA A 289 13.75 10.28 -3.95
N ASP A 290 12.72 10.71 -3.22
CA ASP A 290 12.49 12.12 -2.86
C ASP A 290 13.03 12.47 -1.46
N LEU A 291 13.44 11.47 -0.67
CA LEU A 291 13.90 11.63 0.70
C LEU A 291 15.02 12.68 0.84
N GLY A 292 15.99 12.66 -0.07
CA GLY A 292 17.12 13.63 -0.08
C GLY A 292 16.69 15.09 -0.16
N GLN A 293 15.46 15.37 -0.64
CA GLN A 293 14.93 16.73 -0.72
C GLN A 293 14.45 17.25 0.64
N VAL A 294 14.07 16.37 1.58
CA VAL A 294 13.42 16.73 2.85
C VAL A 294 14.18 16.27 4.09
N GLU A 295 15.09 15.30 4.00
CA GLU A 295 15.74 14.64 5.14
C GLU A 295 16.51 15.59 6.08
N LYS A 296 16.90 16.77 5.58
CA LYS A 296 17.63 17.80 6.35
C LYS A 296 16.72 18.90 6.90
N ALA A 297 15.40 18.76 6.75
CA ALA A 297 14.46 19.77 7.24
C ALA A 297 14.37 19.70 8.77
N GLU A 298 14.65 20.81 9.44
CA GLU A 298 14.71 20.87 10.91
C GLU A 298 13.35 20.68 11.58
N ASN A 299 12.25 20.96 10.88
CA ASN A 299 10.89 20.85 11.38
C ASN A 299 10.28 19.44 11.21
N LEU A 300 11.00 18.48 10.61
CA LEU A 300 10.48 17.15 10.31
C LEU A 300 11.17 16.07 11.14
N ASP A 301 10.41 15.07 11.53
CA ASP A 301 10.84 13.74 11.93
C ASP A 301 10.40 12.74 10.84
N PHE A 302 11.09 11.59 10.74
CA PHE A 302 10.76 10.56 9.76
C PHE A 302 10.38 9.27 10.48
N LEU A 303 9.17 8.79 10.19
CA LEU A 303 8.74 7.46 10.61
C LEU A 303 9.06 6.48 9.49
N GLU A 304 9.85 5.47 9.81
CA GLU A 304 10.22 4.41 8.88
C GLU A 304 9.71 3.07 9.40
N GLY A 305 9.11 2.30 8.54
CA GLY A 305 8.56 1.00 8.89
C GLY A 305 8.60 0.00 7.73
N LYS A 306 8.62 -1.29 8.08
CA LYS A 306 8.50 -2.35 7.09
C LYS A 306 7.15 -2.26 6.39
N SER A 307 7.17 -2.49 5.08
CA SER A 307 5.98 -2.54 4.25
C SER A 307 5.54 -3.98 4.01
N THR A 308 4.30 -4.15 3.60
CA THR A 308 3.77 -5.40 3.01
C THR A 308 4.20 -5.60 1.56
N SER A 309 4.94 -4.65 1.01
CA SER A 309 5.32 -4.66 -0.40
C SER A 309 6.72 -5.25 -0.63
N TYR A 310 6.87 -5.98 -1.72
CA TYR A 310 8.16 -6.46 -2.21
C TYR A 310 8.30 -6.26 -3.72
N SER A 311 9.56 -6.19 -4.19
CA SER A 311 9.89 -6.10 -5.61
C SER A 311 10.65 -7.35 -6.06
N TYR A 312 10.40 -7.76 -7.29
CA TYR A 312 10.97 -8.97 -7.88
C TYR A 312 11.15 -8.84 -9.40
N ILE A 313 11.87 -9.77 -9.99
CA ILE A 313 11.85 -9.98 -11.44
C ILE A 313 11.06 -11.26 -11.70
N GLY A 314 9.94 -11.14 -12.40
CA GLY A 314 9.19 -12.27 -12.92
C GLY A 314 9.89 -12.89 -14.12
N LEU A 315 9.82 -14.19 -14.23
CA LEU A 315 10.34 -14.99 -15.36
C LEU A 315 9.15 -15.72 -15.97
N ARG A 316 9.05 -15.72 -17.29
CA ARG A 316 7.94 -16.37 -17.97
C ARG A 316 8.20 -17.85 -18.16
N PHE A 317 7.26 -18.69 -17.69
CA PHE A 317 7.25 -20.14 -17.87
C PHE A 317 6.17 -20.61 -18.86
N GLY A 318 5.19 -19.76 -19.17
CA GLY A 318 4.08 -20.19 -20.02
C GLY A 318 3.08 -19.10 -20.32
N HIS A 319 1.81 -19.51 -20.41
CA HIS A 319 0.66 -18.63 -20.64
C HIS A 319 -0.54 -19.05 -19.79
N ARG A 320 -1.56 -18.20 -19.70
CA ARG A 320 -2.84 -18.53 -19.06
C ARG A 320 -3.84 -18.97 -20.12
N ASP A 321 -4.37 -20.19 -19.99
CA ASP A 321 -5.55 -20.62 -20.71
C ASP A 321 -6.78 -19.94 -20.08
N GLN A 322 -7.26 -18.89 -20.74
CA GLN A 322 -8.40 -18.11 -20.27
C GLN A 322 -9.71 -18.92 -20.21
N ASN A 323 -9.87 -19.92 -21.09
CA ASN A 323 -11.07 -20.76 -21.11
C ASN A 323 -11.08 -21.76 -19.95
N ALA A 324 -9.91 -22.31 -19.61
CA ALA A 324 -9.76 -23.25 -18.50
C ALA A 324 -9.54 -22.55 -17.16
N GLY A 325 -9.24 -21.24 -17.14
CA GLY A 325 -8.88 -20.50 -15.96
C GLY A 325 -7.56 -20.99 -15.29
N LYS A 326 -6.63 -21.53 -16.08
CA LYS A 326 -5.41 -22.19 -15.59
C LYS A 326 -4.16 -21.70 -16.28
N ASN A 327 -3.05 -21.70 -15.56
CA ASN A 327 -1.74 -21.45 -16.13
C ASN A 327 -1.18 -22.73 -16.75
N VAL A 328 -0.50 -22.59 -17.89
CA VAL A 328 0.13 -23.65 -18.67
C VAL A 328 1.63 -23.36 -18.75
N ASP A 329 2.47 -24.28 -18.25
CA ASP A 329 3.94 -24.16 -18.25
C ASP A 329 4.51 -24.77 -19.54
N ASP A 330 4.47 -23.98 -20.64
CA ASP A 330 4.89 -24.40 -21.98
C ASP A 330 6.02 -23.54 -22.58
N TYR A 331 6.69 -22.71 -21.77
CA TYR A 331 7.79 -21.86 -22.23
C TYR A 331 9.12 -22.28 -21.61
N GLU A 332 10.04 -22.81 -22.45
CA GLU A 332 11.24 -23.53 -22.00
C GLU A 332 12.39 -22.65 -21.51
N LYS A 333 12.43 -21.36 -21.89
CA LYS A 333 13.61 -20.49 -21.75
C LYS A 333 14.19 -20.43 -20.33
N PHE A 334 13.33 -20.38 -19.32
CA PHE A 334 13.74 -20.23 -17.91
C PHE A 334 13.57 -21.52 -17.09
N LYS A 335 13.35 -22.69 -17.69
CA LYS A 335 13.20 -23.95 -16.96
C LYS A 335 14.50 -24.42 -16.31
N ASP A 336 15.68 -24.06 -16.85
CA ASP A 336 16.95 -24.37 -16.22
C ASP A 336 17.18 -23.55 -14.94
N LEU A 337 17.26 -24.25 -13.80
CA LEU A 337 17.47 -23.62 -12.50
C LEU A 337 18.81 -22.88 -12.41
N LYS A 338 19.89 -23.40 -13.04
CA LYS A 338 21.20 -22.75 -13.02
C LYS A 338 21.18 -21.40 -13.76
N LEU A 339 20.41 -21.31 -14.84
CA LEU A 339 20.16 -20.02 -15.51
C LEU A 339 19.49 -19.03 -14.55
N ARG A 340 18.39 -19.43 -13.88
CA ARG A 340 17.70 -18.54 -12.93
C ARG A 340 18.61 -18.10 -11.78
N GLN A 341 19.39 -19.04 -11.24
CA GLN A 341 20.39 -18.74 -10.21
C GLN A 341 21.46 -17.78 -10.73
N ALA A 342 21.97 -17.98 -11.94
CA ALA A 342 22.97 -17.11 -12.55
C ALA A 342 22.44 -15.67 -12.71
N LEU A 343 21.20 -15.53 -13.20
CA LEU A 343 20.55 -14.22 -13.34
C LEU A 343 20.45 -13.48 -12.00
N LEU A 344 20.15 -14.17 -10.89
CA LEU A 344 20.07 -13.55 -9.57
C LEU A 344 21.44 -13.25 -8.96
N TYR A 345 22.43 -14.14 -9.12
CA TYR A 345 23.82 -13.89 -8.67
C TYR A 345 24.48 -12.71 -9.41
N ALA A 346 24.05 -12.42 -10.64
CA ALA A 346 24.58 -11.32 -11.44
C ALA A 346 24.15 -9.94 -10.92
N ILE A 347 23.07 -9.84 -10.16
CA ILE A 347 22.50 -8.56 -9.72
C ILE A 347 23.05 -8.17 -8.35
N ASP A 348 23.75 -7.03 -8.26
CA ASP A 348 24.10 -6.43 -6.98
C ASP A 348 22.89 -5.71 -6.37
N ARG A 349 22.03 -6.50 -5.72
CA ARG A 349 20.80 -5.99 -5.08
C ARG A 349 21.08 -4.94 -4.01
N LYS A 350 22.24 -5.01 -3.31
CA LYS A 350 22.62 -4.01 -2.30
C LYS A 350 22.96 -2.68 -2.96
N ALA A 351 23.77 -2.71 -4.03
CA ALA A 351 24.09 -1.51 -4.78
C ALA A 351 22.82 -0.89 -5.40
N MET A 352 21.89 -1.72 -5.89
CA MET A 352 20.61 -1.25 -6.41
C MET A 352 19.74 -0.59 -5.32
N VAL A 353 19.64 -1.18 -4.14
CA VAL A 353 18.92 -0.58 -2.99
C VAL A 353 19.53 0.77 -2.65
N LYS A 354 20.87 0.87 -2.60
CA LYS A 354 21.54 2.15 -2.35
C LYS A 354 21.27 3.19 -3.44
N ALA A 355 21.37 2.79 -4.71
CA ALA A 355 21.29 3.72 -5.84
C ALA A 355 19.85 4.19 -6.14
N PHE A 356 18.86 3.31 -5.99
CA PHE A 356 17.47 3.55 -6.43
C PHE A 356 16.47 3.72 -5.29
N MET A 357 16.84 3.28 -4.07
CA MET A 357 15.98 3.31 -2.89
C MET A 357 16.60 4.10 -1.73
N ASN A 358 17.71 4.83 -1.93
CA ASN A 358 18.41 5.58 -0.88
C ASN A 358 18.63 4.77 0.41
N ASP A 359 19.01 3.51 0.29
CA ASP A 359 19.12 2.53 1.38
C ASP A 359 17.79 2.25 2.14
N LYS A 360 16.64 2.69 1.60
CA LYS A 360 15.31 2.51 2.19
C LYS A 360 14.55 1.32 1.58
N ALA A 361 15.23 0.20 1.52
CA ALA A 361 14.66 -1.11 1.23
C ALA A 361 15.56 -2.19 1.84
N VAL A 362 15.03 -3.40 2.02
CA VAL A 362 15.76 -4.53 2.60
C VAL A 362 15.88 -5.62 1.55
N VAL A 363 17.10 -6.03 1.20
CA VAL A 363 17.30 -7.14 0.24
C VAL A 363 16.59 -8.38 0.74
N SER A 364 15.68 -8.93 -0.08
CA SER A 364 14.91 -10.13 0.23
C SER A 364 15.38 -11.34 -0.57
N ASN A 365 15.21 -12.53 0.01
CA ASN A 365 15.43 -13.82 -0.64
C ASN A 365 14.16 -14.66 -0.76
N THR A 366 13.02 -14.05 -0.48
CA THR A 366 11.68 -14.63 -0.58
C THR A 366 10.70 -13.56 -1.06
N VAL A 367 9.49 -13.96 -1.39
CA VAL A 367 8.36 -13.10 -1.80
C VAL A 367 7.35 -12.90 -0.68
N ILE A 368 7.69 -13.30 0.55
CA ILE A 368 6.91 -12.97 1.74
C ILE A 368 7.71 -11.94 2.55
N PRO A 369 7.21 -10.69 2.65
CA PRO A 369 7.87 -9.64 3.42
C PRO A 369 8.10 -10.02 4.88
N SER A 370 9.24 -9.59 5.43
CA SER A 370 9.69 -9.95 6.78
C SER A 370 8.83 -9.36 7.91
N VAL A 371 7.86 -8.52 7.58
CA VAL A 371 6.87 -7.98 8.51
C VAL A 371 5.85 -9.02 8.94
N PHE A 372 5.55 -10.00 8.10
CA PHE A 372 4.58 -11.03 8.41
C PHE A 372 5.10 -12.02 9.46
N TRP A 373 4.20 -12.44 10.33
CA TRP A 373 4.52 -13.41 11.38
C TRP A 373 4.92 -14.79 10.85
N ILE A 374 4.50 -15.14 9.61
CA ILE A 374 4.87 -16.39 8.91
C ILE A 374 6.21 -16.30 8.16
N ALA A 375 6.83 -15.12 8.10
CA ALA A 375 8.06 -14.93 7.34
C ALA A 375 9.18 -15.88 7.82
N ALA A 376 9.90 -16.45 6.86
CA ALA A 376 11.09 -17.27 7.10
C ALA A 376 12.23 -16.39 7.62
N ASP A 377 13.03 -16.92 8.54
CA ASP A 377 14.27 -16.26 8.93
C ASP A 377 15.24 -16.22 7.74
N GLN A 378 15.75 -15.04 7.41
CA GLN A 378 16.67 -14.86 6.28
C GLN A 378 17.97 -15.71 6.41
N LYS A 379 18.35 -16.16 7.62
CA LYS A 379 19.47 -17.06 7.82
C LYS A 379 19.23 -18.47 7.25
N ASP A 380 17.96 -18.85 7.16
CA ASP A 380 17.51 -20.18 6.71
C ASP A 380 17.32 -20.27 5.19
N LEU A 381 17.49 -19.16 4.47
CA LEU A 381 17.35 -19.04 3.02
C LEU A 381 18.71 -18.90 2.33
N THR A 382 18.82 -19.43 1.12
CA THR A 382 19.98 -19.17 0.25
C THR A 382 20.04 -17.68 -0.09
N LYS A 383 21.16 -17.02 0.22
CA LYS A 383 21.27 -15.55 0.16
C LYS A 383 21.60 -14.98 -1.21
N TYR A 384 21.82 -15.75 -2.23
CA TYR A 384 22.18 -15.30 -3.58
C TYR A 384 22.95 -13.97 -3.60
N LYS A 385 24.11 -13.94 -2.89
CA LYS A 385 24.97 -12.75 -2.80
C LYS A 385 25.57 -12.47 -4.18
N TYR A 386 25.63 -11.20 -4.55
CA TYR A 386 26.26 -10.75 -5.79
C TYR A 386 27.60 -11.45 -6.04
N SER A 387 27.70 -12.15 -7.16
CA SER A 387 28.88 -12.88 -7.61
C SER A 387 28.79 -13.18 -9.11
N PRO A 388 29.24 -12.24 -9.97
CA PRO A 388 29.28 -12.47 -11.43
C PRO A 388 30.08 -13.71 -11.82
N GLU A 389 31.15 -14.02 -11.09
CA GLU A 389 31.96 -15.20 -11.34
C GLU A 389 31.16 -16.49 -11.12
N LYS A 390 30.39 -16.56 -10.02
CA LYS A 390 29.50 -17.69 -9.79
C LYS A 390 28.39 -17.78 -10.83
N ALA A 391 27.86 -16.63 -11.27
CA ALA A 391 26.87 -16.58 -12.33
C ALA A 391 27.41 -17.15 -13.65
N LYS A 392 28.60 -16.72 -14.08
CA LYS A 392 29.26 -17.24 -15.28
C LYS A 392 29.55 -18.74 -15.18
N LYS A 393 29.98 -19.22 -14.01
CA LYS A 393 30.19 -20.64 -13.78
C LYS A 393 28.90 -21.46 -13.94
N LEU A 394 27.81 -20.98 -13.36
CA LEU A 394 26.48 -21.64 -13.47
C LEU A 394 25.99 -21.67 -14.91
N LEU A 395 26.16 -20.57 -15.68
CA LEU A 395 25.84 -20.55 -17.12
C LEU A 395 26.65 -21.58 -17.89
N ALA A 396 27.96 -21.65 -17.66
CA ALA A 396 28.82 -22.63 -18.32
C ALA A 396 28.44 -24.08 -17.99
N GLU A 397 28.08 -24.37 -16.70
CA GLU A 397 27.60 -25.67 -16.25
C GLU A 397 26.23 -26.05 -16.85
N ALA A 398 25.38 -25.04 -17.15
CA ALA A 398 24.09 -25.19 -17.83
C ALA A 398 24.24 -25.29 -19.36
N GLY A 399 25.47 -25.18 -19.89
CA GLY A 399 25.76 -25.30 -21.33
C GLY A 399 25.68 -24.01 -22.11
N TYR A 400 25.44 -22.87 -21.48
CA TYR A 400 25.48 -21.55 -22.11
C TYR A 400 26.96 -21.14 -22.34
N LYS A 401 27.34 -20.91 -23.57
CA LYS A 401 28.74 -20.61 -23.96
C LYS A 401 28.77 -19.63 -25.13
N ASP A 402 29.67 -18.66 -25.06
CA ASP A 402 30.00 -17.81 -26.19
C ASP A 402 30.81 -18.61 -27.22
N LYS A 403 30.19 -19.07 -28.30
CA LYS A 403 30.78 -19.89 -29.36
C LYS A 403 31.29 -19.07 -30.54
N ASN A 404 30.78 -17.88 -30.71
CA ASN A 404 31.09 -16.99 -31.84
C ASN A 404 32.05 -15.86 -31.46
N ASN A 405 32.40 -15.74 -30.18
CA ASN A 405 33.26 -14.72 -29.56
C ASN A 405 32.72 -13.29 -29.72
N ASP A 406 31.40 -13.09 -29.69
CA ASP A 406 30.79 -11.76 -29.71
C ASP A 406 30.57 -11.19 -28.29
N GLY A 407 30.96 -11.92 -27.25
CA GLY A 407 30.82 -11.54 -25.85
C GLY A 407 29.50 -11.98 -25.21
N PHE A 408 28.61 -12.64 -25.98
CA PHE A 408 27.34 -13.15 -25.50
C PHE A 408 27.25 -14.67 -25.69
N VAL A 409 26.51 -15.32 -24.80
CA VAL A 409 26.39 -16.77 -24.84
C VAL A 409 25.28 -17.22 -25.80
N GLU A 410 25.48 -18.35 -26.45
CA GLU A 410 24.43 -19.17 -27.05
C GLU A 410 23.80 -20.07 -26.01
N ASP A 411 22.57 -20.50 -26.28
CA ASP A 411 21.87 -21.52 -25.51
C ASP A 411 22.59 -22.91 -25.63
N PRO A 412 22.23 -23.90 -24.81
CA PRO A 412 22.85 -25.24 -24.89
C PRO A 412 22.74 -25.87 -26.29
N ASN A 413 21.77 -25.49 -27.11
CA ASN A 413 21.58 -25.94 -28.48
C ASN A 413 22.39 -25.16 -29.51
N GLY A 414 23.14 -24.14 -29.08
CA GLY A 414 23.98 -23.28 -29.93
C GLY A 414 23.22 -22.16 -30.66
N LYS A 415 22.05 -21.79 -30.19
CA LYS A 415 21.28 -20.67 -30.74
C LYS A 415 21.58 -19.39 -29.96
N PRO A 416 21.60 -18.19 -30.61
CA PRO A 416 21.74 -16.93 -29.92
C PRO A 416 20.74 -16.79 -28.77
N PHE A 417 21.21 -16.44 -27.58
CA PHE A 417 20.38 -16.31 -26.40
C PHE A 417 20.22 -14.83 -26.00
N THR A 418 18.99 -14.36 -26.03
CA THR A 418 18.65 -12.98 -25.67
C THR A 418 17.45 -12.98 -24.75
N ILE A 419 17.48 -12.18 -23.67
CA ILE A 419 16.35 -11.94 -22.78
C ILE A 419 15.70 -10.61 -23.12
N SER A 420 14.42 -10.65 -23.42
CA SER A 420 13.57 -9.47 -23.56
C SER A 420 13.02 -9.10 -22.17
N PHE A 421 13.44 -7.92 -21.66
CA PHE A 421 13.14 -7.46 -20.33
C PHE A 421 12.14 -6.29 -20.34
N GLY A 422 11.05 -6.44 -19.60
CA GLY A 422 10.01 -5.43 -19.42
C GLY A 422 10.16 -4.65 -18.11
N HIS A 423 9.92 -3.34 -18.17
CA HIS A 423 9.79 -2.48 -17.01
C HIS A 423 8.81 -1.34 -17.33
N TYR A 424 7.99 -0.96 -16.36
CA TYR A 424 7.04 0.14 -16.51
C TYR A 424 7.71 1.51 -16.35
N ALA A 425 7.15 2.51 -17.03
CA ALA A 425 7.54 3.91 -16.92
C ALA A 425 7.05 4.50 -15.56
N GLY A 426 7.78 5.47 -15.06
CA GLY A 426 7.51 6.11 -13.79
C GLY A 426 8.56 7.16 -13.47
N PRO A 427 8.90 7.37 -12.19
CA PRO A 427 9.96 8.29 -11.78
C PRO A 427 11.26 8.12 -12.56
N ALA A 428 12.03 9.21 -12.70
CA ALA A 428 13.22 9.26 -13.55
C ALA A 428 14.27 8.16 -13.29
N ASN A 429 14.30 7.61 -12.07
CA ASN A 429 15.22 6.54 -11.70
C ASN A 429 14.80 5.14 -12.23
N PHE A 430 13.58 4.96 -12.75
CA PHE A 430 13.11 3.65 -13.24
C PHE A 430 13.86 3.19 -14.49
N GLU A 431 14.17 4.12 -15.40
CA GLU A 431 14.99 3.79 -16.57
C GLU A 431 16.42 3.37 -16.16
N GLY A 432 17.01 4.08 -15.20
CA GLY A 432 18.30 3.70 -14.62
C GLY A 432 18.28 2.31 -13.98
N ARG A 433 17.20 1.99 -13.26
CA ARG A 433 17.00 0.68 -12.64
C ARG A 433 16.88 -0.44 -13.68
N ALA A 434 16.10 -0.24 -14.72
CA ALA A 434 15.99 -1.21 -15.82
C ALA A 434 17.34 -1.46 -16.51
N LYS A 435 18.07 -0.37 -16.84
CA LYS A 435 19.40 -0.45 -17.42
C LYS A 435 20.40 -1.18 -16.53
N ALA A 436 20.37 -0.94 -15.21
CA ALA A 436 21.26 -1.61 -14.26
C ALA A 436 21.03 -3.14 -14.22
N ILE A 437 19.76 -3.60 -14.25
CA ILE A 437 19.44 -5.02 -14.32
C ILE A 437 19.94 -5.63 -15.62
N MET A 438 19.65 -5.00 -16.75
CA MET A 438 20.09 -5.47 -18.07
C MET A 438 21.63 -5.50 -18.17
N GLN A 439 22.32 -4.49 -17.67
CA GLN A 439 23.78 -4.44 -17.67
C GLN A 439 24.36 -5.57 -16.82
N ALA A 440 23.80 -5.83 -15.64
CA ALA A 440 24.25 -6.94 -14.79
C ALA A 440 24.17 -8.31 -15.51
N TRP A 441 23.15 -8.52 -16.32
CA TRP A 441 23.03 -9.72 -17.14
C TRP A 441 23.98 -9.70 -18.36
N ASN A 442 24.16 -8.55 -19.00
CA ASN A 442 25.13 -8.42 -20.10
C ASN A 442 26.58 -8.71 -19.62
N ASP A 443 26.93 -8.28 -18.41
CA ASP A 443 28.27 -8.49 -17.82
C ASP A 443 28.61 -9.97 -17.58
N ILE A 444 27.59 -10.83 -17.50
CA ILE A 444 27.77 -12.28 -17.42
C ILE A 444 27.58 -13.00 -18.75
N GLY A 445 27.46 -12.24 -19.86
CA GLY A 445 27.33 -12.77 -21.21
C GLY A 445 25.88 -13.03 -21.67
N ILE A 446 24.86 -12.64 -20.90
CA ILE A 446 23.46 -12.76 -21.34
C ILE A 446 23.05 -11.48 -22.10
N LYS A 447 22.80 -11.60 -23.39
CA LYS A 447 22.31 -10.49 -24.20
C LYS A 447 20.92 -10.08 -23.77
N THR A 448 20.68 -8.77 -23.59
CA THR A 448 19.38 -8.24 -23.17
C THR A 448 18.86 -7.15 -24.10
N LYS A 449 17.55 -6.98 -24.15
CA LYS A 449 16.88 -5.86 -24.80
C LYS A 449 15.64 -5.44 -24.01
N LEU A 450 15.22 -4.18 -24.10
CA LEU A 450 13.90 -3.79 -23.59
C LEU A 450 12.81 -4.41 -24.45
N ALA A 451 11.74 -4.87 -23.79
CA ALA A 451 10.62 -5.59 -24.42
C ALA A 451 10.00 -4.80 -25.58
N THR A 452 9.84 -3.48 -25.42
CA THR A 452 9.25 -2.57 -26.40
C THR A 452 10.23 -1.50 -26.91
N GLY A 453 11.53 -1.65 -26.59
CA GLY A 453 12.56 -0.65 -26.92
C GLY A 453 12.60 0.54 -25.94
N SER A 454 11.60 0.72 -25.09
CA SER A 454 11.50 1.75 -24.05
C SER A 454 10.78 1.19 -22.83
N LEU A 455 10.69 1.97 -21.75
CA LEU A 455 9.79 1.66 -20.63
C LEU A 455 8.34 1.81 -21.09
N VAL A 456 7.46 0.97 -20.54
CA VAL A 456 6.04 0.88 -20.95
C VAL A 456 5.18 1.69 -19.99
N GLU A 457 4.16 2.40 -20.48
CA GLU A 457 3.15 3.04 -19.63
C GLU A 457 2.52 2.00 -18.71
N PHE A 458 2.21 2.40 -17.46
CA PHE A 458 1.90 1.45 -16.38
C PHE A 458 0.67 0.57 -16.66
N ASN A 459 -0.43 1.14 -17.20
CA ASN A 459 -1.64 0.37 -17.48
C ASN A 459 -1.42 -0.59 -18.66
N LEU A 460 -0.76 -0.11 -19.72
CA LEU A 460 -0.37 -0.97 -20.84
C LEU A 460 0.59 -2.10 -20.38
N TYR A 461 1.50 -1.80 -19.46
CA TYR A 461 2.38 -2.81 -18.90
C TYR A 461 1.64 -3.91 -18.12
N ASN A 462 0.60 -3.54 -17.37
CA ASN A 462 -0.27 -4.51 -16.69
C ASN A 462 -1.08 -5.32 -17.71
N GLU A 463 -1.67 -4.68 -18.71
CA GLU A 463 -2.37 -5.36 -19.81
C GLU A 463 -1.46 -6.37 -20.55
N MET A 464 -0.19 -6.01 -20.80
CA MET A 464 0.78 -6.94 -21.41
C MET A 464 1.02 -8.18 -20.52
N LYS A 465 1.05 -8.02 -19.19
CA LYS A 465 1.19 -9.16 -18.25
C LYS A 465 -0.08 -10.02 -18.21
N ASP A 466 -1.25 -9.38 -18.18
CA ASP A 466 -2.54 -10.06 -18.14
C ASP A 466 -2.77 -10.90 -19.42
N ASN A 467 -2.32 -10.38 -20.56
CA ASN A 467 -2.44 -11.01 -21.87
C ASN A 467 -1.24 -11.89 -22.27
N ASP A 468 -0.31 -12.15 -21.36
CA ASP A 468 0.90 -12.95 -21.60
C ASP A 468 1.68 -12.51 -22.85
N ASP A 469 1.88 -11.20 -23.02
CA ASP A 469 2.57 -10.65 -24.18
C ASP A 469 3.96 -11.27 -24.32
N LYS A 470 4.23 -11.81 -25.52
CA LYS A 470 5.48 -12.53 -25.82
C LYS A 470 6.74 -11.66 -25.70
N ALA A 471 6.59 -10.33 -25.74
CA ALA A 471 7.69 -9.42 -25.53
C ALA A 471 8.18 -9.41 -24.07
N LEU A 472 7.32 -9.76 -23.10
CA LEU A 472 7.67 -9.84 -21.67
C LEU A 472 8.19 -11.25 -21.33
N GLU A 473 9.46 -11.53 -21.61
CA GLU A 473 10.09 -12.79 -21.21
C GLU A 473 10.55 -12.76 -19.74
N ALA A 474 11.16 -11.65 -19.32
CA ALA A 474 11.41 -11.31 -17.94
C ALA A 474 10.87 -9.90 -17.67
N PHE A 475 10.41 -9.63 -16.46
CA PHE A 475 9.76 -8.35 -16.17
C PHE A 475 9.95 -7.92 -14.71
N PHE A 476 10.10 -6.61 -14.49
CA PHE A 476 10.11 -6.05 -13.14
C PHE A 476 8.69 -6.06 -12.58
N GLY A 477 8.53 -6.59 -11.39
CA GLY A 477 7.25 -6.63 -10.67
C GLY A 477 7.38 -6.11 -9.24
N SER A 478 6.29 -5.60 -8.71
CA SER A 478 6.14 -5.28 -7.29
C SER A 478 4.72 -5.63 -6.87
N TRP A 479 4.60 -6.22 -5.68
CA TRP A 479 3.31 -6.51 -5.06
C TRP A 479 3.22 -5.84 -3.71
N ASP A 480 2.07 -5.27 -3.41
CA ASP A 480 1.60 -5.05 -2.05
C ASP A 480 0.64 -6.20 -1.72
N THR A 481 0.99 -6.97 -0.71
CA THR A 481 0.24 -8.20 -0.38
C THR A 481 -0.90 -7.96 0.61
N GLY A 482 -1.12 -6.69 1.01
CA GLY A 482 -2.12 -6.39 2.02
C GLY A 482 -1.78 -7.01 3.37
N SER A 483 -2.79 -7.44 4.12
CA SER A 483 -2.64 -7.94 5.50
C SER A 483 -2.63 -9.47 5.60
N ASP A 484 -3.23 -10.19 4.63
CA ASP A 484 -3.19 -11.66 4.58
C ASP A 484 -1.82 -12.11 4.08
N PRO A 485 -1.09 -12.91 4.86
CA PRO A 485 0.23 -13.41 4.45
C PRO A 485 0.18 -14.55 3.44
N ASP A 486 -1.00 -15.05 3.08
CA ASP A 486 -1.15 -16.18 2.17
C ASP A 486 -0.72 -15.84 0.74
N PRO A 487 0.28 -16.54 0.17
CA PRO A 487 0.76 -16.25 -1.17
C PRO A 487 -0.02 -16.96 -2.28
N THR A 488 -1.08 -17.72 -1.98
CA THR A 488 -1.80 -18.57 -2.95
C THR A 488 -2.31 -17.78 -4.15
N GLY A 489 -2.89 -16.59 -3.93
CA GLY A 489 -3.43 -15.75 -5.01
C GLY A 489 -2.39 -15.22 -6.00
N LEU A 490 -1.11 -15.26 -5.63
CA LEU A 490 0.01 -14.77 -6.46
C LEU A 490 0.88 -15.90 -7.04
N TRP A 491 0.92 -17.08 -6.39
CA TRP A 491 1.95 -18.08 -6.66
C TRP A 491 1.43 -19.50 -6.84
N SER A 492 0.11 -19.78 -6.68
CA SER A 492 -0.43 -21.09 -7.05
C SER A 492 -0.46 -21.28 -8.58
N SER A 493 -0.47 -22.53 -9.01
CA SER A 493 -0.54 -22.89 -10.42
C SER A 493 -1.81 -22.38 -11.12
N ASP A 494 -2.89 -22.13 -10.37
CA ASP A 494 -4.15 -21.62 -10.92
C ASP A 494 -4.32 -20.10 -10.74
N ALA A 495 -3.42 -19.43 -9.99
CA ALA A 495 -3.53 -18.02 -9.69
C ALA A 495 -3.45 -17.16 -10.96
N GLU A 496 -4.41 -16.26 -11.12
CA GLU A 496 -4.47 -15.32 -12.24
C GLU A 496 -3.27 -14.36 -12.23
N TRP A 497 -2.89 -13.89 -11.04
CA TRP A 497 -1.78 -12.95 -10.85
C TRP A 497 -0.39 -13.61 -10.75
N ASN A 498 -0.32 -14.94 -10.96
CA ASN A 498 0.95 -15.62 -11.18
C ASN A 498 1.46 -15.30 -12.60
N TYR A 499 1.90 -14.09 -12.82
CA TYR A 499 2.32 -13.57 -14.13
C TYR A 499 3.53 -14.28 -14.74
N GLY A 500 4.29 -15.03 -13.96
CA GLY A 500 5.31 -15.94 -14.46
C GLY A 500 4.72 -17.21 -15.10
N ARG A 501 3.47 -17.53 -14.78
CA ARG A 501 2.77 -18.77 -15.19
C ARG A 501 3.51 -20.03 -14.75
N TRP A 502 4.21 -19.95 -13.64
CA TRP A 502 4.90 -21.09 -13.06
C TRP A 502 3.90 -22.09 -12.49
N VAL A 503 3.99 -23.35 -12.93
CA VAL A 503 3.14 -24.46 -12.48
C VAL A 503 3.98 -25.45 -11.70
N ASN A 504 3.63 -25.70 -10.44
CA ASN A 504 4.38 -26.66 -9.61
C ASN A 504 3.48 -27.29 -8.54
N LYS A 505 3.25 -28.59 -8.69
CA LYS A 505 2.36 -29.35 -7.83
C LYS A 505 2.82 -29.37 -6.36
N GLU A 506 4.12 -29.47 -6.09
CA GLU A 506 4.65 -29.49 -4.70
C GLU A 506 4.43 -28.13 -4.03
N SER A 507 4.59 -27.02 -4.77
CA SER A 507 4.22 -25.68 -4.30
C SER A 507 2.73 -25.59 -3.96
N ASP A 508 1.85 -26.04 -4.87
CA ASP A 508 0.40 -25.99 -4.66
C ASP A 508 -0.06 -26.82 -3.45
N GLU A 509 0.55 -27.99 -3.25
CA GLU A 509 0.26 -28.82 -2.08
C GLU A 509 0.64 -28.12 -0.77
N MET A 510 1.77 -27.42 -0.71
CA MET A 510 2.16 -26.64 0.46
C MET A 510 1.25 -25.43 0.66
N LEU A 511 0.87 -24.71 -0.39
CA LEU A 511 -0.06 -23.58 -0.31
C LEU A 511 -1.44 -24.04 0.20
N LYS A 512 -1.96 -25.13 -0.34
CA LYS A 512 -3.21 -25.74 0.12
C LYS A 512 -3.15 -26.18 1.59
N ASP A 513 -2.03 -26.76 2.02
CA ASP A 513 -1.81 -27.16 3.41
C ASP A 513 -1.77 -25.93 4.35
N GLY A 514 -1.18 -24.81 3.90
CA GLY A 514 -1.18 -23.53 4.60
C GLY A 514 -2.57 -22.91 4.82
N LEU A 515 -3.57 -23.30 4.04
CA LEU A 515 -4.97 -22.89 4.16
C LEU A 515 -5.86 -23.94 4.84
N SER A 516 -5.33 -25.12 5.16
CA SER A 516 -6.09 -26.25 5.72
C SER A 516 -6.57 -25.99 7.15
N GLU A 517 -7.46 -26.86 7.63
CA GLU A 517 -7.94 -26.84 9.03
C GLU A 517 -6.80 -26.92 10.05
N LYS A 518 -5.71 -27.65 9.77
CA LYS A 518 -4.53 -27.72 10.64
C LYS A 518 -3.85 -26.37 10.85
N SER A 519 -3.99 -25.48 9.90
CA SER A 519 -3.39 -24.14 9.89
C SER A 519 -4.11 -23.14 10.82
N PHE A 520 -5.19 -23.54 11.52
CA PHE A 520 -5.70 -22.83 12.69
C PHE A 520 -4.71 -22.90 13.88
N ASP A 521 -3.75 -23.83 13.88
CA ASP A 521 -2.58 -23.76 14.73
C ASP A 521 -1.53 -22.84 14.07
N ASP A 522 -1.27 -21.70 14.69
CA ASP A 522 -0.32 -20.69 14.20
C ASP A 522 1.08 -21.25 13.95
N LYS A 523 1.54 -22.16 14.82
CA LYS A 523 2.85 -22.77 14.67
C LYS A 523 2.89 -23.65 13.43
N TYR A 524 1.86 -24.48 13.23
CA TYR A 524 1.73 -25.34 12.06
C TYR A 524 1.70 -24.50 10.78
N ARG A 525 0.82 -23.47 10.72
CA ARG A 525 0.71 -22.56 9.57
C ARG A 525 2.04 -21.90 9.25
N LYS A 526 2.74 -21.40 10.26
CA LYS A 526 4.07 -20.83 10.10
C LYS A 526 5.08 -21.83 9.54
N ASP A 527 5.13 -23.04 10.10
CA ASP A 527 6.07 -24.09 9.67
C ASP A 527 5.83 -24.46 8.19
N VAL A 528 4.56 -24.56 7.75
CA VAL A 528 4.19 -24.80 6.34
C VAL A 528 4.70 -23.69 5.44
N TYR A 529 4.42 -22.41 5.78
CA TYR A 529 4.85 -21.29 4.94
C TYR A 529 6.35 -21.04 4.98
N VAL A 530 7.03 -21.36 6.08
CA VAL A 530 8.51 -21.34 6.11
C VAL A 530 9.09 -22.42 5.18
N LYS A 531 8.49 -23.62 5.16
CA LYS A 531 8.88 -24.68 4.21
C LYS A 531 8.65 -24.23 2.77
N TRP A 532 7.50 -23.64 2.47
CA TRP A 532 7.19 -23.12 1.14
C TRP A 532 8.18 -22.01 0.70
N GLN A 533 8.53 -21.09 1.59
CA GLN A 533 9.49 -20.03 1.28
C GLN A 533 10.90 -20.59 0.98
N LYS A 534 11.34 -21.63 1.69
CA LYS A 534 12.59 -22.34 1.40
C LYS A 534 12.53 -22.98 0.01
N PHE A 535 11.44 -23.67 -0.29
CA PHE A 535 11.21 -24.28 -1.60
C PHE A 535 11.20 -23.23 -2.72
N PHE A 536 10.46 -22.13 -2.55
CA PHE A 536 10.44 -21.01 -3.49
C PHE A 536 11.84 -20.41 -3.72
N ASN A 537 12.59 -20.22 -2.64
CA ASN A 537 13.96 -19.70 -2.68
C ASN A 537 14.92 -20.66 -3.43
N GLU A 538 14.74 -21.98 -3.31
CA GLU A 538 15.52 -22.99 -4.01
C GLU A 538 15.13 -23.10 -5.49
N GLN A 539 13.83 -23.04 -5.79
CA GLN A 539 13.31 -23.17 -7.16
C GLN A 539 13.42 -21.89 -7.98
N LEU A 540 13.42 -20.72 -7.36
CA LEU A 540 13.48 -19.40 -8.00
C LEU A 540 12.48 -19.23 -9.18
N PRO A 541 11.18 -19.41 -8.98
CA PRO A 541 10.21 -19.14 -10.04
C PRO A 541 10.14 -17.63 -10.38
N ALA A 542 10.63 -16.80 -9.50
CA ALA A 542 10.92 -15.39 -9.69
C ALA A 542 12.21 -15.04 -8.93
N LEU A 543 12.80 -13.89 -9.26
CA LEU A 543 14.03 -13.42 -8.63
C LEU A 543 13.69 -12.33 -7.60
N PRO A 544 13.65 -12.64 -6.29
CA PRO A 544 13.36 -11.66 -5.26
C PRO A 544 14.44 -10.57 -5.23
N LEU A 545 14.03 -9.32 -5.14
CA LEU A 545 14.95 -8.18 -5.09
C LEU A 545 15.04 -7.59 -3.68
N TRP A 546 13.97 -6.95 -3.21
CA TRP A 546 13.92 -6.32 -1.90
C TRP A 546 12.48 -6.15 -1.40
N GLU A 547 12.35 -5.95 -0.10
CA GLU A 547 11.16 -5.47 0.59
C GLU A 547 11.23 -3.94 0.68
N ASN A 548 10.10 -3.27 0.48
CA ASN A 548 10.04 -1.82 0.59
C ASN A 548 10.00 -1.37 2.07
N ILE A 549 10.37 -0.13 2.32
CA ILE A 549 10.20 0.56 3.58
C ILE A 549 9.25 1.74 3.33
N ASN A 550 8.20 1.84 4.14
CA ASN A 550 7.33 3.00 4.16
C ASN A 550 8.03 4.12 4.93
N ILE A 551 7.99 5.35 4.40
CA ILE A 551 8.61 6.52 5.01
C ILE A 551 7.56 7.61 5.06
N TYR A 552 7.29 8.14 6.26
CA TYR A 552 6.43 9.30 6.43
C TYR A 552 7.22 10.45 7.08
N ALA A 553 7.17 11.62 6.46
CA ALA A 553 7.61 12.85 7.08
C ALA A 553 6.51 13.34 8.02
N VAL A 554 6.86 13.65 9.26
CA VAL A 554 5.96 14.13 10.29
C VAL A 554 6.52 15.43 10.88
N ASN A 555 5.74 16.50 10.84
CA ASN A 555 6.13 17.76 11.45
C ASN A 555 6.29 17.57 12.96
N LYS A 556 7.39 18.06 13.51
CA LYS A 556 7.74 17.91 14.94
C LYS A 556 6.69 18.44 15.90
N ARG A 557 5.80 19.35 15.42
CA ARG A 557 4.67 19.82 16.24
C ARG A 557 3.61 18.72 16.45
N VAL A 558 3.55 17.70 15.58
CA VAL A 558 2.59 16.58 15.71
C VAL A 558 3.21 15.48 16.57
N LYS A 559 2.46 15.00 17.55
CA LYS A 559 2.89 13.97 18.51
C LYS A 559 2.00 12.74 18.43
N ASN A 560 2.52 11.62 18.93
CA ASN A 560 1.84 10.32 19.02
C ASN A 560 1.46 9.67 17.68
N VAL A 561 2.06 10.13 16.57
CA VAL A 561 1.92 9.45 15.29
C VAL A 561 2.74 8.17 15.32
N THR A 562 2.11 7.07 14.91
CA THR A 562 2.76 5.76 14.78
C THR A 562 2.52 5.21 13.39
N LEU A 563 3.40 4.32 12.94
CA LEU A 563 3.32 3.66 11.65
C LEU A 563 3.07 2.16 11.86
N ASP A 564 2.04 1.64 11.22
CA ASP A 564 1.84 0.21 11.02
C ASP A 564 2.26 -0.18 9.58
N PRO A 565 2.52 -1.45 9.30
CA PRO A 565 3.04 -1.87 7.99
C PRO A 565 2.18 -1.46 6.79
N SER A 566 0.89 -1.30 7.00
CA SER A 566 -0.07 -0.95 5.94
C SER A 566 -0.49 0.52 5.93
N THR A 567 -0.29 1.26 7.03
CA THR A 567 -0.76 2.66 7.12
C THR A 567 -0.06 3.46 8.23
N VAL A 568 -0.01 4.78 8.08
CA VAL A 568 0.32 5.72 9.16
C VAL A 568 -0.92 6.17 9.92
N VAL A 569 -2.11 6.03 9.35
CA VAL A 569 -3.36 6.40 10.02
C VAL A 569 -3.72 5.31 11.04
N VAL A 570 -2.99 5.33 12.15
CA VAL A 570 -3.15 4.40 13.27
C VAL A 570 -3.48 5.18 14.51
N ASP A 571 -4.58 4.82 15.18
CA ASP A 571 -5.06 5.47 16.39
C ASP A 571 -5.07 7.01 16.29
N PRO A 572 -5.66 7.61 15.23
CA PRO A 572 -5.55 9.06 15.00
C PRO A 572 -6.25 9.90 16.07
N GLU A 573 -7.08 9.30 16.92
CA GLU A 573 -7.63 9.94 18.12
C GLU A 573 -6.57 10.31 19.15
N LYS A 574 -5.42 9.62 19.13
CA LYS A 574 -4.28 9.88 20.04
C LYS A 574 -3.33 10.96 19.53
N TRP A 575 -3.47 11.34 18.26
CA TRP A 575 -2.61 12.37 17.68
C TRP A 575 -2.89 13.72 18.33
N SER A 576 -1.84 14.47 18.59
CA SER A 576 -1.92 15.78 19.25
C SER A 576 -0.89 16.73 18.66
N VAL A 577 -0.99 18.00 18.97
CA VAL A 577 -0.01 19.02 18.57
C VAL A 577 0.63 19.66 19.79
N THR A 578 1.85 20.17 19.62
CA THR A 578 2.49 21.08 20.57
C THR A 578 2.21 22.54 20.20
N GLU A 579 2.44 23.45 21.12
CA GLU A 579 2.31 24.90 20.88
C GLU A 579 3.30 25.43 19.84
#